data_6c4c64a33c98a1187363348f852c8710
#
_entry.id   6c4c64a33c98a1187363348f852c8710
#
_cell.length_a   1.000
_cell.length_b   1.000
_cell.length_c   1.000
_cell.angle_alpha   90.00
_cell.angle_beta   90.00
_cell.angle_gamma   90.00
#
_symmetry.space_group_name_H-M   'P 1'
#
loop_
_entity.id
_entity.type
_entity.pdbx_description
1 polymer ?
#
loop_
_entity_poly.entity_id
_entity_poly.type
_entity_poly.pdbx_seq_one_letter_code
_entity_poly.pdbx_strand_id
1 'polypeptide(L)'
;MNNKLGGSLTVEAALVFPIVFFGVISLIYIGIYLHDVTCMKAIVNETADRYELAYVGKIDFDTGKVLSNDSRLNRGLYWRFKSGNILRDNVKTYVTKQMKNQLILKDDKINVGIKVTNSVLRKKVTITVNKDFNTPINVINKILSINNRQLTMCVNSKVVINDQAELIRNVDLLDDISDYIPSINKAKMIYKDKVNKIVDFFRKL
;
A
#
# COMPACT_ATOMS: atom_id res chain seq x y z
N MET A 1 -18.20 65.90 -16.20
CA MET A 1 -18.97 64.64 -16.15
C MET A 1 -18.04 63.39 -16.27
N ASN A 2 -16.98 63.18 -15.46
CA ASN A 2 -16.04 62.06 -15.64
C ASN A 2 -15.75 61.20 -14.36
N ASN A 3 -16.54 61.36 -13.28
CA ASN A 3 -16.28 60.67 -12.03
C ASN A 3 -17.04 59.32 -11.88
N LYS A 4 -17.85 58.91 -12.86
CA LYS A 4 -18.60 57.65 -12.79
C LYS A 4 -17.80 56.41 -13.25
N LEU A 5 -16.77 56.59 -14.08
CA LEU A 5 -15.96 55.48 -14.62
C LEU A 5 -14.96 54.97 -13.61
N GLY A 6 -14.43 55.81 -12.72
CA GLY A 6 -13.45 55.38 -11.71
C GLY A 6 -14.03 54.46 -10.61
N GLY A 7 -15.32 54.66 -10.26
CA GLY A 7 -16.01 53.86 -9.25
C GLY A 7 -16.32 52.44 -9.71
N SER A 8 -16.64 52.23 -11.00
CA SER A 8 -16.92 50.93 -11.58
C SER A 8 -15.65 50.02 -11.59
N LEU A 9 -14.52 50.60 -12.01
CA LEU A 9 -13.25 49.87 -12.12
C LEU A 9 -12.70 49.43 -10.75
N THR A 10 -12.93 50.25 -9.71
CA THR A 10 -12.52 49.87 -8.33
C THR A 10 -13.38 48.74 -7.77
N VAL A 11 -14.67 48.70 -8.07
CA VAL A 11 -15.57 47.64 -7.64
C VAL A 11 -15.26 46.34 -8.39
N GLU A 12 -14.99 46.40 -9.70
CA GLU A 12 -14.58 45.23 -10.49
C GLU A 12 -13.26 44.64 -9.96
N ALA A 13 -12.24 45.49 -9.72
CA ALA A 13 -10.95 45.01 -9.15
C ALA A 13 -11.13 44.40 -7.76
N ALA A 14 -11.97 45.00 -6.90
CA ALA A 14 -12.24 44.47 -5.56
C ALA A 14 -12.94 43.11 -5.57
N LEU A 15 -13.68 42.81 -6.64
CA LEU A 15 -14.35 41.50 -6.79
C LEU A 15 -13.45 40.45 -7.47
N VAL A 16 -12.66 40.84 -8.48
CA VAL A 16 -11.80 39.95 -9.24
C VAL A 16 -10.60 39.53 -8.40
N PHE A 17 -10.00 40.44 -7.62
CA PHE A 17 -8.79 40.15 -6.84
C PHE A 17 -8.96 38.97 -5.87
N PRO A 18 -10.01 38.88 -5.03
CA PRO A 18 -10.23 37.71 -4.15
C PRO A 18 -10.40 36.41 -4.92
N ILE A 19 -11.10 36.43 -6.05
CA ILE A 19 -11.33 35.22 -6.86
C ILE A 19 -10.01 34.68 -7.40
N VAL A 20 -9.16 35.53 -7.96
CA VAL A 20 -7.85 35.17 -8.48
C VAL A 20 -6.96 34.67 -7.34
N PHE A 21 -6.96 35.35 -6.21
CA PHE A 21 -6.19 34.99 -5.03
C PHE A 21 -6.56 33.59 -4.50
N PHE A 22 -7.87 33.33 -4.34
CA PHE A 22 -8.34 32.01 -3.95
C PHE A 22 -8.05 30.93 -5.01
N GLY A 23 -8.09 31.26 -6.30
CA GLY A 23 -7.70 30.39 -7.39
C GLY A 23 -6.25 29.95 -7.27
N VAL A 24 -5.32 30.89 -7.05
CA VAL A 24 -3.89 30.58 -6.86
C VAL A 24 -3.65 29.72 -5.62
N ILE A 25 -4.28 30.06 -4.50
CA ILE A 25 -4.18 29.23 -3.27
C ILE A 25 -4.69 27.83 -3.51
N SER A 26 -5.81 27.67 -4.20
CA SER A 26 -6.36 26.35 -4.53
C SER A 26 -5.41 25.51 -5.36
N LEU A 27 -4.73 26.09 -6.34
CA LEU A 27 -3.72 25.39 -7.15
C LEU A 27 -2.53 24.91 -6.31
N ILE A 28 -2.06 25.75 -5.37
CA ILE A 28 -0.98 25.36 -4.44
C ILE A 28 -1.41 24.16 -3.58
N TYR A 29 -2.64 24.20 -3.03
CA TYR A 29 -3.16 23.08 -2.23
C TYR A 29 -3.33 21.80 -3.02
N ILE A 30 -3.75 21.88 -4.29
CA ILE A 30 -3.82 20.71 -5.18
C ILE A 30 -2.43 20.15 -5.41
N GLY A 31 -1.43 21.00 -5.63
CA GLY A 31 -0.03 20.56 -5.77
C GLY A 31 0.49 19.82 -4.55
N ILE A 32 0.26 20.35 -3.35
CA ILE A 32 0.62 19.71 -2.08
C ILE A 32 -0.10 18.36 -1.93
N TYR A 33 -1.40 18.32 -2.23
CA TYR A 33 -2.18 17.08 -2.17
C TYR A 33 -1.62 15.99 -3.09
N LEU A 34 -1.35 16.34 -4.35
CA LEU A 34 -0.79 15.39 -5.33
C LEU A 34 0.59 14.90 -4.93
N HIS A 35 1.43 15.80 -4.39
CA HIS A 35 2.74 15.44 -3.84
C HIS A 35 2.59 14.40 -2.72
N ASP A 36 1.77 14.69 -1.72
CA ASP A 36 1.59 13.82 -0.57
C ASP A 36 1.01 12.45 -0.95
N VAL A 37 0.03 12.40 -1.88
CA VAL A 37 -0.50 11.13 -2.41
C VAL A 37 0.58 10.32 -3.12
N THR A 38 1.44 10.98 -3.90
CA THR A 38 2.53 10.31 -4.62
C THR A 38 3.57 9.76 -3.65
N CYS A 39 3.98 10.54 -2.66
CA CYS A 39 4.89 10.11 -1.60
C CYS A 39 4.29 8.94 -0.79
N MET A 40 3.01 9.01 -0.42
CA MET A 40 2.33 7.90 0.26
C MET A 40 2.36 6.61 -0.58
N LYS A 41 2.08 6.70 -1.89
CA LYS A 41 2.15 5.54 -2.78
C LYS A 41 3.56 4.96 -2.84
N ALA A 42 4.58 5.80 -2.96
CA ALA A 42 5.98 5.37 -2.98
C ALA A 42 6.37 4.65 -1.68
N ILE A 43 6.06 5.24 -0.52
CA ILE A 43 6.35 4.65 0.79
C ILE A 43 5.63 3.31 0.98
N VAL A 44 4.35 3.22 0.62
CA VAL A 44 3.57 1.98 0.80
C VAL A 44 4.05 0.87 -0.14
N ASN A 45 4.42 1.20 -1.38
CA ASN A 45 4.99 0.24 -2.31
C ASN A 45 6.37 -0.24 -1.85
N GLU A 46 7.27 0.68 -1.49
CA GLU A 46 8.58 0.34 -0.93
C GLU A 46 8.43 -0.55 0.31
N THR A 47 7.50 -0.24 1.19
CA THR A 47 7.24 -1.04 2.38
C THR A 47 6.74 -2.46 2.03
N ALA A 48 5.92 -2.58 0.99
CA ALA A 48 5.43 -3.88 0.52
C ALA A 48 6.58 -4.74 -0.04
N ASP A 49 7.46 -4.15 -0.84
CA ASP A 49 8.63 -4.82 -1.40
C ASP A 49 9.63 -5.22 -0.30
N ARG A 50 9.89 -4.32 0.65
CA ARG A 50 10.71 -4.63 1.83
C ARG A 50 10.10 -5.75 2.67
N TYR A 51 8.78 -5.76 2.82
CA TYR A 51 8.08 -6.83 3.55
C TYR A 51 8.28 -8.18 2.88
N GLU A 52 8.16 -8.27 1.54
CA GLU A 52 8.42 -9.49 0.79
C GLU A 52 9.84 -9.99 1.03
N LEU A 53 10.83 -9.12 0.80
CA LEU A 53 12.25 -9.49 0.92
C LEU A 53 12.63 -9.87 2.37
N ALA A 54 12.14 -9.14 3.35
CA ALA A 54 12.39 -9.44 4.75
C ALA A 54 11.66 -10.72 5.19
N TYR A 55 10.47 -10.95 4.67
CA TYR A 55 9.71 -12.16 4.97
C TYR A 55 10.40 -13.42 4.43
N VAL A 56 11.00 -13.33 3.25
CA VAL A 56 11.83 -14.42 2.67
C VAL A 56 13.21 -14.51 3.35
N GLY A 57 13.63 -13.51 4.13
CA GLY A 57 14.91 -13.46 4.83
C GLY A 57 16.07 -13.01 3.96
N LYS A 58 15.79 -12.28 2.92
CA LYS A 58 16.84 -11.70 2.07
C LYS A 58 17.42 -10.44 2.66
N ILE A 59 16.61 -9.65 3.35
CA ILE A 59 17.01 -8.39 3.97
C ILE A 59 16.50 -8.28 5.40
N ASP A 60 17.16 -7.44 6.18
CA ASP A 60 16.63 -6.89 7.43
C ASP A 60 15.61 -5.81 7.09
N PHE A 61 14.42 -5.86 7.70
CA PHE A 61 13.32 -4.96 7.37
C PHE A 61 13.63 -3.49 7.70
N ASP A 62 14.22 -3.24 8.86
CA ASP A 62 14.43 -1.89 9.37
C ASP A 62 15.60 -1.18 8.67
N THR A 63 16.68 -1.89 8.45
CA THR A 63 17.90 -1.35 7.83
C THR A 63 17.95 -1.47 6.32
N GLY A 64 17.17 -2.41 5.75
CA GLY A 64 17.21 -2.76 4.33
C GLY A 64 18.49 -3.49 3.90
N LYS A 65 19.37 -3.85 4.83
CA LYS A 65 20.63 -4.54 4.53
C LYS A 65 20.38 -6.00 4.18
N VAL A 66 21.15 -6.51 3.23
CA VAL A 66 21.11 -7.93 2.86
C VAL A 66 21.62 -8.79 4.01
N LEU A 67 20.84 -9.76 4.41
CA LEU A 67 21.21 -10.72 5.46
C LEU A 67 22.21 -11.75 4.92
N SER A 68 23.21 -12.10 5.75
CA SER A 68 24.13 -13.21 5.45
C SER A 68 23.39 -14.55 5.33
N ASN A 69 24.03 -15.51 4.66
CA ASN A 69 23.44 -16.85 4.47
C ASN A 69 23.10 -17.54 5.81
N ASP A 70 23.90 -17.33 6.84
CA ASP A 70 23.69 -17.92 8.18
C ASP A 70 22.38 -17.46 8.83
N SER A 71 22.00 -16.20 8.63
CA SER A 71 20.73 -15.66 9.13
C SER A 71 19.49 -16.25 8.44
N ARG A 72 19.65 -16.75 7.21
CA ARG A 72 18.58 -17.43 6.45
C ARG A 72 18.34 -18.85 6.95
N LEU A 73 19.39 -19.54 7.38
CA LEU A 73 19.31 -20.93 7.88
C LEU A 73 18.52 -21.04 9.19
N ASN A 74 18.49 -19.98 10.00
CA ASN A 74 17.79 -19.96 11.29
C ASN A 74 16.26 -19.91 11.21
N ARG A 75 15.65 -19.82 10.02
CA ARG A 75 14.19 -19.74 9.88
C ARG A 75 13.48 -21.08 10.03
N GLY A 76 14.17 -22.17 9.87
CA GLY A 76 13.60 -23.51 9.87
C GLY A 76 12.81 -23.84 8.61
N LEU A 77 12.50 -25.12 8.44
CA LEU A 77 11.67 -25.62 7.36
C LEU A 77 10.20 -25.26 7.58
N TYR A 78 9.45 -25.09 6.48
CA TYR A 78 8.01 -24.83 6.50
C TYR A 78 7.61 -23.54 7.25
N TRP A 79 8.44 -22.51 7.19
CA TRP A 79 8.21 -21.24 7.86
C TRP A 79 6.92 -20.53 7.40
N ARG A 80 6.38 -20.88 6.21
CA ARG A 80 5.11 -20.35 5.71
C ARG A 80 3.92 -20.69 6.59
N PHE A 81 3.95 -21.81 7.28
CA PHE A 81 2.88 -22.22 8.20
C PHE A 81 2.96 -21.49 9.54
N LYS A 82 4.10 -20.88 9.85
CA LYS A 82 4.23 -20.07 11.06
C LYS A 82 3.51 -18.71 10.88
N SER A 83 2.71 -18.35 11.86
CA SER A 83 2.03 -17.04 11.87
C SER A 83 3.05 -15.92 12.04
N GLY A 84 3.19 -15.05 11.01
CA GLY A 84 4.17 -13.98 11.00
C GLY A 84 3.60 -12.67 11.56
N ASN A 85 3.32 -12.59 12.88
CA ASN A 85 2.88 -11.33 13.48
C ASN A 85 4.03 -10.35 13.75
N ILE A 86 5.27 -10.85 13.81
CA ILE A 86 6.47 -10.07 14.21
C ILE A 86 6.72 -8.87 13.29
N LEU A 87 6.51 -9.01 11.99
CA LEU A 87 6.76 -7.93 11.02
C LEU A 87 5.65 -6.85 10.98
N ARG A 88 4.49 -7.08 11.58
CA ARG A 88 3.38 -6.11 11.51
C ARG A 88 3.68 -4.81 12.23
N ASP A 89 4.28 -4.89 13.40
CA ASP A 89 4.58 -3.72 14.21
C ASP A 89 5.74 -2.92 13.62
N ASN A 90 6.74 -3.61 13.07
CA ASN A 90 7.85 -2.98 12.34
C ASN A 90 7.32 -2.22 11.11
N VAL A 91 6.39 -2.81 10.34
CA VAL A 91 5.75 -2.13 9.20
C VAL A 91 5.02 -0.87 9.62
N LYS A 92 4.21 -0.92 10.69
CA LYS A 92 3.50 0.25 11.18
C LYS A 92 4.46 1.36 11.59
N THR A 93 5.48 1.00 12.36
CA THR A 93 6.50 1.95 12.84
C THR A 93 7.25 2.57 11.65
N TYR A 94 7.69 1.74 10.70
CA TYR A 94 8.40 2.20 9.50
C TYR A 94 7.55 3.16 8.65
N VAL A 95 6.34 2.76 8.28
CA VAL A 95 5.42 3.57 7.48
C VAL A 95 5.13 4.90 8.16
N THR A 96 4.81 4.87 9.46
CA THR A 96 4.51 6.09 10.22
C THR A 96 5.72 7.02 10.28
N LYS A 97 6.92 6.47 10.48
CA LYS A 97 8.18 7.24 10.51
C LYS A 97 8.47 7.89 9.16
N GLN A 98 8.38 7.11 8.06
CA GLN A 98 8.64 7.62 6.71
C GLN A 98 7.63 8.69 6.30
N MET A 99 6.34 8.48 6.60
CA MET A 99 5.31 9.47 6.30
C MET A 99 5.51 10.77 7.07
N LYS A 100 5.86 10.70 8.36
CA LYS A 100 6.17 11.90 9.14
C LYS A 100 7.36 12.69 8.59
N ASN A 101 8.31 12.02 7.95
CA ASN A 101 9.51 12.65 7.40
C ASN A 101 9.30 13.23 5.99
N GLN A 102 8.51 12.57 5.14
CA GLN A 102 8.42 12.90 3.71
C GLN A 102 7.18 13.70 3.33
N LEU A 103 6.09 13.61 4.11
CA LEU A 103 4.87 14.34 3.80
C LEU A 103 4.98 15.81 4.21
N ILE A 104 4.44 16.70 3.38
CA ILE A 104 4.39 18.14 3.64
C ILE A 104 3.36 18.42 4.73
N LEU A 105 2.18 17.80 4.62
CA LEU A 105 1.13 17.94 5.62
C LEU A 105 1.35 16.91 6.73
N LYS A 106 1.87 17.40 7.84
CA LYS A 106 2.13 16.57 9.03
C LYS A 106 0.86 16.47 9.85
N ASP A 107 0.15 15.34 9.71
CA ASP A 107 -0.98 15.01 10.57
C ASP A 107 -0.65 13.78 11.42
N ASP A 108 -1.14 13.77 12.66
CA ASP A 108 -0.86 12.68 13.60
C ASP A 108 -1.73 11.43 13.37
N LYS A 109 -2.79 11.54 12.59
CA LYS A 109 -3.76 10.46 12.37
C LYS A 109 -3.46 9.66 11.09
N ILE A 110 -2.40 8.86 11.16
CA ILE A 110 -2.08 7.89 10.11
C ILE A 110 -2.57 6.51 10.59
N ASN A 111 -3.50 5.91 9.84
CA ASN A 111 -3.99 4.57 10.14
C ASN A 111 -3.37 3.56 9.14
N VAL A 112 -2.58 2.62 9.67
CA VAL A 112 -1.90 1.60 8.89
C VAL A 112 -2.55 0.25 9.14
N GLY A 113 -3.21 -0.29 8.13
CA GLY A 113 -3.80 -1.62 8.12
C GLY A 113 -2.94 -2.62 7.37
N ILE A 114 -2.71 -3.80 7.94
CA ILE A 114 -1.97 -4.88 7.29
C ILE A 114 -2.83 -6.13 7.28
N LYS A 115 -3.16 -6.62 6.08
CA LYS A 115 -3.91 -7.86 5.89
C LYS A 115 -3.01 -8.90 5.24
N VAL A 116 -2.78 -10.01 5.94
CA VAL A 116 -2.04 -11.15 5.42
C VAL A 116 -3.03 -12.25 5.09
N THR A 117 -3.08 -12.65 3.84
CA THR A 117 -3.91 -13.77 3.36
C THR A 117 -2.99 -14.92 3.04
N ASN A 118 -3.13 -16.01 3.80
CA ASN A 118 -2.38 -17.25 3.60
C ASN A 118 -3.21 -18.20 2.73
N SER A 119 -2.63 -18.64 1.62
CA SER A 119 -3.05 -19.79 0.87
C SER A 119 -1.90 -20.81 0.90
N VAL A 120 -2.20 -22.08 0.71
CA VAL A 120 -1.18 -23.16 0.72
C VAL A 120 -0.03 -22.87 -0.25
N LEU A 121 -0.35 -22.34 -1.42
CA LEU A 121 0.62 -22.07 -2.48
C LEU A 121 1.09 -20.61 -2.54
N ARG A 122 0.30 -19.66 -2.01
CA ARG A 122 0.60 -18.22 -2.13
C ARG A 122 0.28 -17.49 -0.83
N LYS A 123 1.20 -16.68 -0.39
CA LYS A 123 0.98 -15.74 0.71
C LYS A 123 0.93 -14.32 0.14
N LYS A 124 -0.18 -13.64 0.36
CA LYS A 124 -0.41 -12.28 -0.11
C LYS A 124 -0.50 -11.32 1.07
N VAL A 125 0.22 -10.24 0.98
CA VAL A 125 0.17 -9.17 1.95
C VAL A 125 -0.43 -7.94 1.29
N THR A 126 -1.38 -7.32 1.97
CA THR A 126 -1.97 -6.04 1.56
C THR A 126 -1.71 -5.04 2.67
N ILE A 127 -1.03 -3.96 2.33
CA ILE A 127 -0.78 -2.84 3.21
C ILE A 127 -1.71 -1.72 2.78
N THR A 128 -2.54 -1.23 3.69
CA THR A 128 -3.47 -0.12 3.44
C THR A 128 -3.14 0.99 4.40
N VAL A 129 -2.98 2.21 3.89
CA VAL A 129 -2.73 3.39 4.69
C VAL A 129 -3.79 4.43 4.40
N ASN A 130 -4.43 4.89 5.46
CA ASN A 130 -5.40 5.97 5.42
C ASN A 130 -4.86 7.15 6.21
N LYS A 131 -4.93 8.33 5.60
CA LYS A 131 -4.57 9.60 6.22
C LYS A 131 -5.66 10.62 5.95
N ASP A 132 -6.09 11.33 6.98
CA ASP A 132 -7.03 12.42 6.83
C ASP A 132 -6.30 13.66 6.32
N PHE A 133 -6.91 14.36 5.37
CA PHE A 133 -6.36 15.55 4.77
C PHE A 133 -7.06 16.80 5.32
N ASN A 134 -6.35 17.53 6.19
CA ASN A 134 -6.83 18.79 6.72
C ASN A 134 -6.56 19.93 5.73
N THR A 135 -7.60 20.36 5.04
CA THR A 135 -7.55 21.55 4.17
C THR A 135 -8.15 22.74 4.87
N PRO A 136 -7.75 23.98 4.54
CA PRO A 136 -8.48 25.18 4.96
C PRO A 136 -9.94 25.19 4.45
N ILE A 137 -10.25 24.44 3.40
CA ILE A 137 -11.60 24.19 2.91
C ILE A 137 -12.47 23.52 4.00
N ASN A 138 -11.89 22.70 4.87
CA ASN A 138 -12.61 22.11 5.99
C ASN A 138 -13.13 23.18 6.97
N VAL A 139 -12.40 24.28 7.12
CA VAL A 139 -12.84 25.44 7.92
C VAL A 139 -14.04 26.13 7.25
N ILE A 140 -13.99 26.30 5.93
CA ILE A 140 -15.08 26.87 5.15
C ILE A 140 -16.31 25.96 5.17
N ASN A 141 -16.12 24.65 5.01
CA ASN A 141 -17.20 23.66 5.11
C ASN A 141 -17.86 23.66 6.51
N LYS A 142 -17.06 23.86 7.55
CA LYS A 142 -17.55 23.97 8.93
C LYS A 142 -18.37 25.24 9.16
N ILE A 143 -17.96 26.36 8.54
CA ILE A 143 -18.68 27.65 8.62
C ILE A 143 -19.98 27.58 7.81
N LEU A 144 -19.95 26.95 6.64
CA LEU A 144 -21.11 26.85 5.74
C LEU A 144 -22.05 25.69 6.07
N SER A 145 -21.78 24.91 7.14
CA SER A 145 -22.55 23.72 7.52
C SER A 145 -22.75 22.70 6.41
N ILE A 146 -21.90 22.72 5.39
CA ILE A 146 -21.90 21.76 4.29
C ILE A 146 -21.22 20.49 4.79
N ASN A 147 -21.90 19.36 4.65
CA ASN A 147 -21.52 18.01 5.08
C ASN A 147 -20.01 17.81 5.33
N ASN A 148 -19.65 17.56 6.57
CA ASN A 148 -18.28 17.40 7.09
C ASN A 148 -17.59 16.14 6.52
N ARG A 149 -17.45 16.01 5.20
CA ARG A 149 -16.63 14.97 4.59
C ARG A 149 -15.18 15.42 4.60
N GLN A 150 -14.44 14.91 5.58
CA GLN A 150 -12.98 15.00 5.55
C GLN A 150 -12.48 14.26 4.31
N LEU A 151 -11.61 14.94 3.55
CA LEU A 151 -10.90 14.29 2.45
C LEU A 151 -9.89 13.30 3.05
N THR A 152 -10.12 12.00 2.81
CA THR A 152 -9.23 10.94 3.27
C THR A 152 -8.41 10.43 2.10
N MET A 153 -7.09 10.46 2.25
CA MET A 153 -6.18 9.79 1.33
C MET A 153 -6.11 8.31 1.70
N CYS A 154 -6.47 7.43 0.77
CA CYS A 154 -6.36 5.98 0.94
C CYS A 154 -5.40 5.43 -0.11
N VAL A 155 -4.33 4.78 0.35
CA VAL A 155 -3.36 4.11 -0.50
C VAL A 155 -3.24 2.67 -0.09
N ASN A 156 -3.24 1.76 -1.07
CA ASN A 156 -3.00 0.34 -0.81
C ASN A 156 -1.93 -0.20 -1.74
N SER A 157 -1.12 -1.11 -1.22
CA SER A 157 -0.18 -1.92 -1.99
C SER A 157 -0.38 -3.39 -1.66
N LYS A 158 -0.14 -4.23 -2.66
CA LYS A 158 -0.34 -5.68 -2.57
C LYS A 158 0.92 -6.37 -3.09
N VAL A 159 1.51 -7.19 -2.25
CA VAL A 159 2.66 -8.00 -2.64
C VAL A 159 2.36 -9.48 -2.41
N VAL A 160 2.86 -10.31 -3.31
CA VAL A 160 2.81 -11.77 -3.19
C VAL A 160 4.19 -12.24 -2.79
N ILE A 161 4.28 -12.91 -1.64
CA ILE A 161 5.55 -13.45 -1.16
C ILE A 161 5.92 -14.63 -2.06
N ASN A 162 7.00 -14.46 -2.81
CA ASN A 162 7.50 -15.44 -3.76
C ASN A 162 8.82 -16.05 -3.26
N ASP A 163 8.74 -17.26 -2.73
CA ASP A 163 9.89 -18.09 -2.39
C ASP A 163 9.73 -19.44 -3.11
N GLN A 164 10.51 -19.60 -4.18
CA GLN A 164 10.43 -20.77 -5.05
C GLN A 164 10.86 -22.05 -4.32
N ALA A 165 11.88 -21.98 -3.50
CA ALA A 165 12.37 -23.13 -2.76
C ALA A 165 11.34 -23.66 -1.74
N GLU A 166 10.70 -22.74 -1.02
CA GLU A 166 9.63 -23.07 -0.08
C GLU A 166 8.36 -23.55 -0.80
N LEU A 167 8.08 -23.00 -1.99
CA LEU A 167 6.96 -23.48 -2.80
C LEU A 167 7.13 -24.93 -3.20
N ILE A 168 8.34 -25.31 -3.69
CA ILE A 168 8.67 -26.69 -4.07
C ILE A 168 8.49 -27.61 -2.86
N ARG A 169 9.08 -27.26 -1.73
CA ARG A 169 8.96 -28.09 -0.49
C ARG A 169 7.50 -28.26 -0.05
N ASN A 170 6.69 -27.22 -0.17
CA ASN A 170 5.27 -27.31 0.21
C ASN A 170 4.47 -28.16 -0.77
N VAL A 171 4.84 -28.15 -2.05
CA VAL A 171 4.23 -29.03 -3.06
C VAL A 171 4.62 -30.48 -2.80
N ASP A 172 5.90 -30.75 -2.54
CA ASP A 172 6.39 -32.10 -2.20
C ASP A 172 5.70 -32.62 -0.93
N LEU A 173 5.61 -31.80 0.13
CA LEU A 173 4.88 -32.17 1.34
C LEU A 173 3.41 -32.49 1.07
N LEU A 174 2.74 -31.67 0.22
CA LEU A 174 1.36 -31.95 -0.16
C LEU A 174 1.23 -33.23 -1.00
N ASP A 175 2.24 -33.54 -1.80
CA ASP A 175 2.30 -34.79 -2.56
C ASP A 175 2.38 -35.98 -1.64
N ASP A 176 3.31 -35.97 -0.67
CA ASP A 176 3.48 -37.02 0.32
C ASP A 176 2.23 -37.20 1.19
N ILE A 177 1.58 -36.12 1.62
CA ILE A 177 0.38 -36.19 2.46
C ILE A 177 -0.88 -36.53 1.65
N SER A 178 -0.91 -36.27 0.35
CA SER A 178 -2.08 -36.49 -0.48
C SER A 178 -2.57 -37.94 -0.49
N ASP A 179 -1.64 -38.87 -0.35
CA ASP A 179 -1.96 -40.29 -0.36
C ASP A 179 -2.71 -40.73 0.91
N TYR A 180 -2.57 -39.95 1.99
CA TYR A 180 -3.23 -40.21 3.28
C TYR A 180 -4.54 -39.45 3.47
N ILE A 181 -4.78 -38.38 2.70
CA ILE A 181 -5.96 -37.50 2.87
C ILE A 181 -6.75 -37.41 1.56
N PRO A 182 -7.95 -38.02 1.46
CA PRO A 182 -8.74 -38.05 0.22
C PRO A 182 -9.12 -36.68 -0.34
N SER A 183 -9.32 -35.68 0.54
CA SER A 183 -9.67 -34.32 0.13
C SER A 183 -8.52 -33.60 -0.58
N ILE A 184 -7.28 -33.88 -0.18
CA ILE A 184 -6.07 -33.32 -0.81
C ILE A 184 -5.80 -34.01 -2.14
N ASN A 185 -6.04 -35.32 -2.21
CA ASN A 185 -5.89 -36.09 -3.43
C ASN A 185 -6.81 -35.57 -4.56
N LYS A 186 -8.06 -35.20 -4.22
CA LYS A 186 -8.99 -34.58 -5.15
C LYS A 186 -8.51 -33.23 -5.69
N ALA A 187 -7.95 -32.40 -4.84
CA ALA A 187 -7.34 -31.11 -5.21
C ALA A 187 -6.11 -31.29 -6.10
N LYS A 188 -5.26 -32.28 -5.81
CA LYS A 188 -4.11 -32.67 -6.62
C LYS A 188 -4.49 -33.09 -8.03
N MET A 189 -5.54 -33.92 -8.18
CA MET A 189 -6.05 -34.35 -9.49
C MET A 189 -6.51 -33.15 -10.33
N ILE A 190 -7.27 -32.22 -9.73
CA ILE A 190 -7.73 -31.00 -10.42
C ILE A 190 -6.55 -30.12 -10.85
N TYR A 191 -5.53 -30.00 -10.02
CA TYR A 191 -4.33 -29.23 -10.34
C TYR A 191 -3.53 -29.87 -11.48
N LYS A 192 -3.31 -31.18 -11.41
CA LYS A 192 -2.60 -31.96 -12.43
C LYS A 192 -3.28 -31.88 -13.80
N ASP A 193 -4.62 -31.96 -13.82
CA ASP A 193 -5.41 -31.80 -15.05
C ASP A 193 -5.23 -30.40 -15.67
N LYS A 194 -5.24 -29.34 -14.84
CA LYS A 194 -5.00 -27.97 -15.30
C LYS A 194 -3.59 -27.75 -15.84
N VAL A 195 -2.58 -28.31 -15.17
CA VAL A 195 -1.19 -28.22 -15.62
C VAL A 195 -1.00 -28.96 -16.93
N ASN A 196 -1.56 -30.15 -17.07
CA ASN A 196 -1.49 -30.92 -18.33
C ASN A 196 -2.15 -30.16 -19.50
N LYS A 197 -3.30 -29.53 -19.28
CA LYS A 197 -3.94 -28.69 -20.29
C LYS A 197 -3.06 -27.52 -20.75
N ILE A 198 -2.34 -26.91 -19.82
CA ILE A 198 -1.40 -25.81 -20.12
C ILE A 198 -0.19 -26.36 -20.93
N VAL A 199 0.38 -27.49 -20.52
CA VAL A 199 1.50 -28.14 -21.22
C VAL A 199 1.08 -28.55 -22.62
N ASP A 200 -0.11 -29.14 -22.77
CA ASP A 200 -0.65 -29.55 -24.08
C ASP A 200 -0.94 -28.34 -25.00
N PHE A 201 -1.33 -27.22 -24.44
CA PHE A 201 -1.47 -25.96 -25.18
C PHE A 201 -0.12 -25.48 -25.73
N PHE A 202 0.94 -25.48 -24.91
CA PHE A 202 2.28 -25.08 -25.36
C PHE A 202 2.94 -26.08 -26.32
N ARG A 203 2.53 -27.35 -26.30
CA ARG A 203 3.03 -28.34 -27.29
C ARG A 203 2.38 -28.20 -28.66
N LYS A 204 1.24 -27.53 -28.74
CA LYS A 204 0.49 -27.31 -29.99
C LYS A 204 0.83 -26.00 -30.68
N LEU A 205 1.64 -25.14 -30.02
CA LEU A 205 2.23 -23.92 -30.58
C LEU A 205 3.58 -24.23 -31.23
#